data_bbb59bc4bad3adcee87d8e25a71af87f
#
_entry.id   bbb59bc4bad3adcee87d8e25a71af87f
#
_cell.length_a   1.000
_cell.length_b   1.000
_cell.length_c   1.000
_cell.angle_alpha   90.00
_cell.angle_beta   90.00
_cell.angle_gamma   90.00
#
_symmetry.space_group_name_H-M   'P 1'
#
loop_
_entity.id
_entity.type
_entity.pdbx_description
1 polymer ?
#
loop_
_entity_poly.entity_id
_entity_poly.type
_entity_poly.pdbx_seq_one_letter_code
_entity_poly.pdbx_strand_id
1 'polypeptide(L)'
;MVNSASPHDLLAYRAASLASGRLTRRGFLSAAGACAGLAASAALAGCAGRQGAGGSSDSVVTPKGSTQVVIAMNPTSEPAAGFDPLVAWGCGEHVHEPLIQSTLITTDEDLNFVNDLATDYLCSSDGLVWTFTIRDDVVFSDGEPLSARDVAFTVNAVIDSAMSEADLSMVDRAVAVSDTVVELHLNKPHNALLYTLAVLGIVPEHAYGPEYGRNPIGSGRYVLERWDKGQQVIFTANPKYYGRKPSMERVVVVFMDEDAALAAVQKGEVDIAYTYATHARQAFEGYELAAYKTVDSRGVSLPSVPAGGTKLVEGDMAFNTGNDVTADVAVRRAINCGLDRDAVIEHVL
;
A
#
# COMPACT_ATOMS: atom_id res chain seq x y z
N MET A 1 12.24 27.77 -2.45
CA MET A 1 12.01 27.78 -1.00
C MET A 1 10.66 27.14 -0.79
N VAL A 2 10.63 25.83 -0.58
CA VAL A 2 9.41 25.06 -0.31
C VAL A 2 9.39 24.84 1.20
N ASN A 3 8.36 25.36 1.87
CA ASN A 3 8.14 25.15 3.30
C ASN A 3 7.80 23.66 3.51
N SER A 4 8.74 22.92 4.06
CA SER A 4 8.48 21.59 4.62
C SER A 4 7.68 21.77 5.92
N ALA A 5 6.49 21.21 5.99
CA ALA A 5 5.72 21.14 7.22
C ALA A 5 6.51 20.26 8.22
N SER A 6 6.80 20.82 9.38
CA SER A 6 7.54 20.16 10.46
C SER A 6 6.68 19.09 11.14
N PRO A 7 7.26 17.98 11.64
CA PRO A 7 6.55 17.00 12.48
C PRO A 7 5.87 17.60 13.72
N HIS A 8 6.29 18.78 14.15
CA HIS A 8 5.64 19.56 15.20
C HIS A 8 4.22 20.00 14.83
N ASP A 9 3.93 20.23 13.55
CA ASP A 9 2.59 20.63 13.10
C ASP A 9 1.58 19.49 13.22
N LEU A 10 2.02 18.24 13.07
CA LEU A 10 1.18 17.06 13.25
C LEU A 10 0.85 16.78 14.73
N LEU A 11 1.79 17.04 15.65
CA LEU A 11 1.55 16.94 17.09
C LEU A 11 0.70 18.10 17.61
N ALA A 12 0.88 19.32 17.07
CA ALA A 12 0.06 20.47 17.40
C ALA A 12 -1.38 20.28 16.92
N TYR A 13 -1.58 19.66 15.75
CA TYR A 13 -2.92 19.33 15.23
C TYR A 13 -3.63 18.30 16.11
N ARG A 14 -2.93 17.28 16.63
CA ARG A 14 -3.49 16.32 17.60
C ARG A 14 -3.78 16.95 18.96
N ALA A 15 -2.95 17.87 19.44
CA ALA A 15 -3.17 18.58 20.68
C ALA A 15 -4.34 19.58 20.60
N ALA A 16 -4.51 20.25 19.46
CA ALA A 16 -5.62 21.18 19.22
C ALA A 16 -6.98 20.47 19.12
N SER A 17 -7.03 19.25 18.58
CA SER A 17 -8.26 18.46 18.52
C SER A 17 -8.73 17.93 19.90
N LEU A 18 -7.80 17.83 20.86
CA LEU A 18 -8.12 17.43 22.24
C LEU A 18 -8.51 18.60 23.15
N ALA A 19 -8.27 19.85 22.74
CA ALA A 19 -8.62 21.05 23.49
C ALA A 19 -10.01 21.65 23.17
N SER A 20 -10.71 21.16 22.13
CA SER A 20 -12.04 21.63 21.76
C SER A 20 -13.12 20.88 22.55
N GLY A 21 -13.48 21.47 23.67
CA GLY A 21 -14.79 21.42 24.30
C GLY A 21 -15.41 20.07 24.62
N ARG A 22 -15.32 19.63 25.88
CA ARG A 22 -16.21 18.62 26.46
C ARG A 22 -17.66 19.02 26.26
N LEU A 23 -18.35 18.41 25.32
CA LEU A 23 -19.80 18.45 25.22
C LEU A 23 -20.41 17.76 26.43
N THR A 24 -21.05 18.49 27.30
CA THR A 24 -21.80 17.93 28.43
C THR A 24 -23.08 17.25 27.92
N ARG A 25 -23.56 16.20 28.60
CA ARG A 25 -24.83 15.51 28.27
C ARG A 25 -26.02 16.46 28.03
N ARG A 26 -26.05 17.60 28.67
CA ARG A 26 -27.09 18.63 28.47
C ARG A 26 -26.95 19.36 27.16
N GLY A 27 -25.73 19.62 26.65
CA GLY A 27 -25.48 20.25 25.34
C GLY A 27 -25.85 19.33 24.18
N PHE A 28 -25.65 18.01 24.33
CA PHE A 28 -26.03 17.03 23.32
C PHE A 28 -27.57 16.91 23.18
N LEU A 29 -28.31 16.89 24.29
CA LEU A 29 -29.78 16.80 24.28
C LEU A 29 -30.46 18.09 23.73
N SER A 30 -29.86 19.27 23.91
CA SER A 30 -30.40 20.52 23.34
C SER A 30 -30.13 20.63 21.83
N ALA A 31 -29.04 20.07 21.31
CA ALA A 31 -28.77 20.01 19.85
C ALA A 31 -29.68 18.99 19.15
N ALA A 32 -29.99 17.86 19.77
CA ALA A 32 -30.92 16.85 19.25
C ALA A 32 -32.39 17.34 19.22
N GLY A 33 -32.79 18.21 20.17
CA GLY A 33 -34.13 18.80 20.22
C GLY A 33 -34.41 19.86 19.14
N ALA A 34 -33.37 20.54 18.66
CA ALA A 34 -33.49 21.55 17.59
C ALA A 34 -33.66 20.94 16.19
N CYS A 35 -33.14 19.75 15.94
CA CYS A 35 -33.30 19.04 14.68
C CYS A 35 -34.67 18.35 14.52
N ALA A 36 -35.33 17.98 15.63
CA ALA A 36 -36.64 17.33 15.57
C ALA A 36 -37.81 18.28 15.33
N GLY A 37 -37.63 19.61 15.55
CA GLY A 37 -38.65 20.62 15.38
C GLY A 37 -38.83 21.12 13.93
N LEU A 38 -37.87 20.84 13.03
CA LEU A 38 -37.93 21.33 11.63
C LEU A 38 -38.41 20.24 10.63
N ALA A 39 -38.59 19.00 11.06
CA ALA A 39 -39.06 17.90 10.21
C ALA A 39 -40.58 17.73 10.14
N ALA A 40 -41.35 18.44 10.97
CA ALA A 40 -42.81 18.26 11.07
C ALA A 40 -43.67 19.24 10.24
N SER A 41 -43.10 20.17 9.50
CA SER A 41 -43.85 21.19 8.73
C SER A 41 -43.73 21.13 7.21
N ALA A 42 -43.12 20.07 6.63
CA ALA A 42 -42.93 19.93 5.16
C ALA A 42 -43.78 18.85 4.47
N ALA A 43 -44.83 18.33 5.13
CA ALA A 43 -45.61 17.21 4.60
C ALA A 43 -46.97 17.59 3.97
N LEU A 44 -47.15 18.79 3.45
CA LEU A 44 -48.36 19.13 2.68
C LEU A 44 -48.08 20.25 1.65
N ALA A 45 -47.48 19.92 0.53
CA ALA A 45 -47.67 20.66 -0.74
C ALA A 45 -47.14 19.85 -1.93
N GLY A 46 -48.00 19.48 -2.74
CA GLY A 46 -48.14 18.91 -4.04
C GLY A 46 -46.99 18.86 -5.04
N CYS A 47 -47.15 17.88 -5.86
CA CYS A 47 -46.48 17.58 -7.13
C CYS A 47 -46.22 18.77 -8.02
N ALA A 48 -44.99 19.07 -8.37
CA ALA A 48 -44.56 19.56 -9.69
C ALA A 48 -43.05 19.46 -9.82
N GLY A 49 -42.57 18.82 -10.90
CA GLY A 49 -41.18 18.47 -11.13
C GLY A 49 -40.22 19.66 -11.16
N ARG A 50 -39.05 19.41 -10.60
CA ARG A 50 -37.80 20.06 -10.98
C ARG A 50 -36.62 19.18 -10.62
N GLN A 51 -35.91 18.70 -11.66
CA GLN A 51 -34.61 18.07 -11.51
C GLN A 51 -33.67 19.07 -10.82
N GLY A 52 -33.16 18.69 -9.65
CA GLY A 52 -32.13 19.40 -8.92
C GLY A 52 -31.11 18.37 -8.47
N ALA A 53 -29.86 18.56 -8.86
CA ALA A 53 -28.72 17.73 -8.52
C ALA A 53 -28.61 17.52 -6.99
N GLY A 54 -29.03 16.38 -6.52
CA GLY A 54 -28.73 15.85 -5.20
C GLY A 54 -27.61 14.84 -5.38
N GLY A 55 -26.46 15.06 -4.77
CA GLY A 55 -25.41 14.05 -4.68
C GLY A 55 -25.97 12.83 -3.96
N SER A 56 -26.32 11.81 -4.71
CA SER A 56 -26.56 10.48 -4.19
C SER A 56 -25.20 9.93 -3.76
N SER A 57 -25.06 9.64 -2.47
CA SER A 57 -24.12 8.63 -2.04
C SER A 57 -24.59 7.31 -2.68
N ASP A 58 -24.07 7.02 -3.87
CA ASP A 58 -24.26 5.71 -4.48
C ASP A 58 -23.64 4.69 -3.53
N SER A 59 -24.50 3.96 -2.83
CA SER A 59 -24.10 2.75 -2.14
C SER A 59 -23.51 1.81 -3.21
N VAL A 60 -22.19 1.56 -3.12
CA VAL A 60 -21.47 0.71 -4.08
C VAL A 60 -21.83 -0.74 -3.78
N VAL A 61 -23.01 -1.17 -4.18
CA VAL A 61 -23.41 -2.59 -4.13
C VAL A 61 -23.09 -3.20 -5.48
N THR A 62 -22.20 -4.18 -5.50
CA THR A 62 -21.83 -4.89 -6.73
C THR A 62 -22.98 -5.80 -7.15
N PRO A 63 -23.60 -5.63 -8.33
CA PRO A 63 -24.62 -6.55 -8.82
C PRO A 63 -24.00 -7.93 -9.04
N LYS A 64 -24.70 -9.00 -8.65
CA LYS A 64 -24.26 -10.38 -8.84
C LYS A 64 -24.00 -10.64 -10.33
N GLY A 65 -22.76 -11.04 -10.67
CA GLY A 65 -22.33 -11.26 -12.06
C GLY A 65 -21.71 -10.03 -12.74
N SER A 66 -21.45 -8.95 -12.01
CA SER A 66 -20.73 -7.79 -12.54
C SER A 66 -19.22 -8.08 -12.70
N THR A 67 -18.57 -7.31 -13.58
CA THR A 67 -17.10 -7.31 -13.73
C THR A 67 -16.42 -6.32 -12.75
N GLN A 68 -17.12 -5.89 -11.72
CA GLN A 68 -16.62 -5.04 -10.65
C GLN A 68 -16.45 -5.85 -9.36
N VAL A 69 -15.43 -5.54 -8.60
CA VAL A 69 -15.20 -6.04 -7.23
C VAL A 69 -15.06 -4.87 -6.27
N VAL A 70 -15.67 -4.97 -5.08
CA VAL A 70 -15.56 -4.00 -3.99
C VAL A 70 -14.79 -4.64 -2.84
N ILE A 71 -13.69 -3.99 -2.44
CA ILE A 71 -12.75 -4.47 -1.42
C ILE A 71 -12.74 -3.48 -0.27
N ALA A 72 -13.05 -3.94 0.94
CA ALA A 72 -12.88 -3.15 2.16
C ALA A 72 -11.48 -3.36 2.74
N MET A 73 -10.75 -2.27 2.96
CA MET A 73 -9.43 -2.27 3.57
C MET A 73 -9.38 -1.27 4.72
N ASN A 74 -8.45 -1.48 5.65
CA ASN A 74 -8.23 -0.55 6.76
C ASN A 74 -7.80 0.84 6.23
N PRO A 75 -8.19 1.95 6.88
CA PRO A 75 -7.73 3.29 6.49
C PRO A 75 -6.21 3.46 6.46
N THR A 76 -5.46 2.70 7.25
CA THR A 76 -3.99 2.69 7.20
C THR A 76 -3.43 2.08 5.93
N SER A 77 -4.25 1.34 5.17
CA SER A 77 -3.87 0.79 3.86
C SER A 77 -3.95 1.83 2.73
N GLU A 78 -4.48 3.03 2.99
CA GLU A 78 -4.44 4.11 2.00
C GLU A 78 -3.00 4.59 1.81
N PRO A 79 -2.47 4.65 0.56
CA PRO A 79 -1.09 5.04 0.33
C PRO A 79 -0.88 6.53 0.66
N ALA A 80 -0.09 6.81 1.70
CA ALA A 80 0.14 8.19 2.17
C ALA A 80 0.83 9.08 1.12
N ALA A 81 1.77 8.52 0.39
CA ALA A 81 2.52 9.19 -0.69
C ALA A 81 1.87 9.04 -2.08
N GLY A 82 0.72 8.36 -2.18
CA GLY A 82 0.08 8.03 -3.45
C GLY A 82 0.67 6.78 -4.08
N PHE A 83 0.42 6.62 -5.38
CA PHE A 83 0.80 5.42 -6.14
C PHE A 83 2.17 5.56 -6.82
N ASP A 84 3.15 6.11 -6.08
CA ASP A 84 4.52 6.28 -6.55
C ASP A 84 5.43 5.20 -5.94
N PRO A 85 5.87 4.21 -6.73
CA PRO A 85 6.69 3.12 -6.23
C PRO A 85 8.13 3.54 -5.87
N LEU A 86 8.55 4.76 -6.22
CA LEU A 86 9.86 5.28 -5.88
C LEU A 86 9.90 5.90 -4.47
N VAL A 87 8.73 6.26 -3.92
CA VAL A 87 8.60 6.92 -2.61
C VAL A 87 7.92 6.02 -1.61
N ALA A 88 6.86 5.33 -2.03
CA ALA A 88 6.06 4.45 -1.19
C ALA A 88 6.28 2.99 -1.59
N TRP A 89 6.48 2.14 -0.60
CA TRP A 89 6.66 0.72 -0.77
C TRP A 89 5.39 -0.02 -0.36
N GLY A 90 4.52 -0.29 -1.34
CA GLY A 90 3.28 -1.02 -1.07
C GLY A 90 2.17 -0.17 -0.46
N CYS A 91 1.27 -0.82 0.24
CA CYS A 91 0.05 -0.26 0.79
C CYS A 91 -0.10 -0.66 2.26
N GLY A 92 -0.17 0.31 3.15
CA GLY A 92 -0.24 0.05 4.59
C GLY A 92 1.04 -0.55 5.15
N GLU A 93 0.90 -1.65 5.89
CA GLU A 93 2.01 -2.34 6.55
C GLU A 93 2.67 -3.43 5.67
N HIS A 94 2.19 -3.63 4.45
CA HIS A 94 2.60 -4.73 3.59
C HIS A 94 3.10 -4.25 2.24
N VAL A 95 4.15 -4.90 1.77
CA VAL A 95 4.66 -4.74 0.41
C VAL A 95 3.81 -5.57 -0.54
N HIS A 96 3.34 -4.96 -1.61
CA HIS A 96 2.48 -5.60 -2.59
C HIS A 96 3.01 -5.45 -4.01
N GLU A 97 2.70 -6.43 -4.85
CA GLU A 97 2.84 -6.27 -6.29
C GLU A 97 1.96 -5.09 -6.74
N PRO A 98 2.52 -4.10 -7.46
CA PRO A 98 1.76 -2.94 -7.90
C PRO A 98 0.71 -3.33 -8.94
N LEU A 99 -0.48 -2.71 -8.87
CA LEU A 99 -1.55 -2.91 -9.85
C LEU A 99 -1.36 -2.04 -11.09
N ILE A 100 -0.78 -0.84 -10.91
CA ILE A 100 -0.65 0.20 -11.95
C ILE A 100 0.62 0.02 -12.75
N GLN A 101 1.72 -0.28 -12.09
CA GLN A 101 3.01 -0.52 -12.70
C GLN A 101 3.24 -2.02 -12.89
N SER A 102 4.05 -2.40 -13.86
CA SER A 102 4.62 -3.73 -13.97
C SER A 102 5.99 -3.79 -13.30
N THR A 103 6.42 -4.96 -12.91
CA THR A 103 7.72 -5.24 -12.29
C THR A 103 8.63 -6.00 -13.26
N LEU A 104 9.93 -6.05 -13.00
CA LEU A 104 10.83 -6.88 -13.81
C LEU A 104 10.49 -8.37 -13.71
N ILE A 105 10.27 -8.81 -12.50
CA ILE A 105 9.85 -10.17 -12.14
C ILE A 105 8.74 -10.07 -11.10
N THR A 106 8.01 -11.12 -10.86
CA THR A 106 7.02 -11.23 -9.79
C THR A 106 7.15 -12.56 -9.07
N THR A 107 6.20 -12.93 -8.22
CA THR A 107 6.15 -14.25 -7.57
C THR A 107 4.85 -14.97 -7.89
N ASP A 108 4.91 -16.30 -7.95
CA ASP A 108 3.72 -17.13 -8.00
C ASP A 108 3.11 -17.36 -6.60
N GLU A 109 2.03 -18.16 -6.52
CA GLU A 109 1.34 -18.48 -5.26
C GLU A 109 2.21 -19.27 -4.26
N ASP A 110 3.28 -19.90 -4.72
CA ASP A 110 4.27 -20.60 -3.90
C ASP A 110 5.50 -19.74 -3.57
N LEU A 111 5.47 -18.45 -3.95
CA LEU A 111 6.55 -17.47 -3.78
C LEU A 111 7.81 -17.77 -4.60
N ASN A 112 7.70 -18.53 -5.69
CA ASN A 112 8.79 -18.66 -6.66
C ASN A 112 8.83 -17.45 -7.57
N PHE A 113 10.03 -16.98 -7.94
CA PHE A 113 10.17 -15.90 -8.91
C PHE A 113 9.74 -16.35 -10.30
N VAL A 114 8.93 -15.53 -10.93
CA VAL A 114 8.48 -15.66 -12.31
C VAL A 114 8.75 -14.38 -13.09
N ASN A 115 8.98 -14.50 -14.38
CA ASN A 115 9.20 -13.35 -15.25
C ASN A 115 7.91 -12.54 -15.42
N ASP A 116 8.03 -11.19 -15.47
CA ASP A 116 6.95 -10.27 -15.84
C ASP A 116 7.41 -9.40 -17.02
N LEU A 117 8.01 -8.21 -16.81
CA LEU A 117 8.65 -7.45 -17.88
C LEU A 117 9.90 -8.15 -18.41
N ALA A 118 10.68 -8.76 -17.53
CA ALA A 118 11.82 -9.55 -17.95
C ALA A 118 11.36 -10.83 -18.66
N THR A 119 12.00 -11.16 -19.76
CA THR A 119 11.88 -12.44 -20.46
C THR A 119 12.96 -13.43 -20.00
N ASP A 120 14.11 -12.91 -19.59
CA ASP A 120 15.23 -13.66 -19.07
C ASP A 120 16.12 -12.78 -18.19
N TYR A 121 16.85 -13.37 -17.26
CA TYR A 121 17.87 -12.68 -16.47
C TYR A 121 19.01 -13.60 -16.06
N LEU A 122 20.18 -13.04 -15.91
CA LEU A 122 21.37 -13.75 -15.45
C LEU A 122 22.20 -12.87 -14.52
N CYS A 123 22.92 -13.54 -13.63
CA CYS A 123 23.90 -12.93 -12.74
C CYS A 123 25.31 -13.32 -13.17
N SER A 124 26.24 -12.37 -13.19
CA SER A 124 27.65 -12.64 -13.45
C SER A 124 28.25 -13.59 -12.39
N SER A 125 29.32 -14.30 -12.73
CA SER A 125 29.93 -15.30 -11.85
C SER A 125 30.49 -14.73 -10.53
N ASP A 126 30.79 -13.42 -10.51
CA ASP A 126 31.21 -12.69 -9.30
C ASP A 126 30.03 -12.13 -8.49
N GLY A 127 28.79 -12.25 -9.01
CA GLY A 127 27.58 -11.77 -8.37
C GLY A 127 27.40 -10.25 -8.40
N LEU A 128 28.17 -9.53 -9.21
CA LEU A 128 28.20 -8.07 -9.22
C LEU A 128 27.38 -7.42 -10.35
N VAL A 129 27.01 -8.19 -11.38
CA VAL A 129 26.19 -7.65 -12.48
C VAL A 129 25.01 -8.57 -12.74
N TRP A 130 23.81 -7.99 -12.66
CA TRP A 130 22.57 -8.64 -13.07
C TRP A 130 22.14 -8.05 -14.40
N THR A 131 22.00 -8.89 -15.42
CA THR A 131 21.53 -8.51 -16.75
C THR A 131 20.12 -9.02 -16.95
N PHE A 132 19.19 -8.12 -17.27
CA PHE A 132 17.80 -8.47 -17.57
C PHE A 132 17.53 -8.18 -19.04
N THR A 133 16.93 -9.14 -19.74
CA THR A 133 16.34 -8.93 -21.06
C THR A 133 14.86 -8.72 -20.87
N ILE A 134 14.31 -7.60 -21.33
CA ILE A 134 12.90 -7.26 -21.19
C ILE A 134 12.15 -7.41 -22.50
N ARG A 135 10.82 -7.46 -22.39
CA ARG A 135 9.89 -7.46 -23.51
C ARG A 135 10.03 -6.18 -24.36
N ASP A 136 9.70 -6.28 -25.63
CA ASP A 136 9.70 -5.17 -26.61
C ASP A 136 8.27 -4.78 -27.08
N ASP A 137 7.25 -5.46 -26.54
CA ASP A 137 5.84 -5.29 -26.91
C ASP A 137 5.01 -4.57 -25.85
N VAL A 138 5.65 -3.98 -24.83
CA VAL A 138 4.97 -3.31 -23.71
C VAL A 138 4.85 -1.82 -23.97
N VAL A 139 3.66 -1.27 -23.69
CA VAL A 139 3.42 0.16 -23.67
C VAL A 139 2.84 0.61 -22.34
N PHE A 140 3.09 1.84 -21.96
CA PHE A 140 2.43 2.47 -20.82
C PHE A 140 0.95 2.79 -21.11
N SER A 141 0.19 3.14 -20.09
CA SER A 141 -1.25 3.45 -20.21
C SER A 141 -1.54 4.66 -21.12
N ASP A 142 -0.62 5.59 -21.25
CA ASP A 142 -0.70 6.71 -22.20
C ASP A 142 -0.39 6.27 -23.65
N GLY A 143 0.35 5.19 -23.85
CA GLY A 143 0.66 4.58 -25.15
C GLY A 143 2.11 4.70 -25.56
N GLU A 144 2.95 5.35 -24.77
CA GLU A 144 4.39 5.41 -25.02
C GLU A 144 5.04 4.04 -24.77
N PRO A 145 6.03 3.61 -25.56
CA PRO A 145 6.71 2.34 -25.37
C PRO A 145 7.50 2.29 -24.06
N LEU A 146 7.45 1.15 -23.36
CA LEU A 146 8.34 0.86 -22.25
C LEU A 146 9.64 0.25 -22.76
N SER A 147 10.77 0.72 -22.27
CA SER A 147 12.10 0.27 -22.65
C SER A 147 13.01 0.03 -21.45
N ALA A 148 14.19 -0.51 -21.68
CA ALA A 148 15.22 -0.66 -20.65
C ALA A 148 15.68 0.68 -20.04
N ARG A 149 15.41 1.82 -20.71
CA ARG A 149 15.69 3.16 -20.18
C ARG A 149 14.79 3.46 -18.98
N ASP A 150 13.50 3.10 -19.06
CA ASP A 150 12.55 3.30 -17.96
C ASP A 150 12.93 2.45 -16.75
N VAL A 151 13.42 1.23 -16.98
CA VAL A 151 13.95 0.37 -15.92
C VAL A 151 15.19 0.99 -15.28
N ALA A 152 16.16 1.44 -16.08
CA ALA A 152 17.37 2.07 -15.57
C ALA A 152 17.05 3.38 -14.84
N PHE A 153 16.13 4.19 -15.35
CA PHE A 153 15.63 5.40 -14.71
C PHE A 153 15.02 5.07 -13.34
N THR A 154 14.09 4.12 -13.26
CA THR A 154 13.42 3.72 -12.04
C THR A 154 14.42 3.30 -10.95
N VAL A 155 15.35 2.40 -11.28
CA VAL A 155 16.35 1.89 -10.33
C VAL A 155 17.27 3.02 -9.86
N ASN A 156 17.78 3.85 -10.76
CA ASN A 156 18.66 4.96 -10.39
C ASN A 156 17.93 6.02 -9.55
N ALA A 157 16.67 6.32 -9.86
CA ALA A 157 15.87 7.25 -9.07
C ALA A 157 15.62 6.74 -7.64
N VAL A 158 15.45 5.43 -7.44
CA VAL A 158 15.39 4.82 -6.10
C VAL A 158 16.73 4.97 -5.37
N ILE A 159 17.84 4.69 -6.03
CA ILE A 159 19.20 4.81 -5.43
C ILE A 159 19.48 6.24 -5.00
N ASP A 160 19.08 7.22 -5.80
CA ASP A 160 19.32 8.65 -5.53
C ASP A 160 18.31 9.25 -4.53
N SER A 161 17.24 8.52 -4.21
CA SER A 161 16.17 9.00 -3.33
C SER A 161 16.46 8.73 -1.87
N ALA A 162 16.51 9.80 -1.05
CA ALA A 162 16.51 9.67 0.40
C ALA A 162 15.13 9.26 0.98
N MET A 163 14.08 9.27 0.16
CA MET A 163 12.71 9.02 0.58
C MET A 163 12.21 7.63 0.20
N SER A 164 13.00 6.88 -0.59
CA SER A 164 12.59 5.54 -1.02
C SER A 164 12.67 4.54 0.12
N GLU A 165 11.62 3.76 0.27
CA GLU A 165 11.57 2.62 1.19
C GLU A 165 12.11 1.33 0.56
N ALA A 166 12.30 1.30 -0.77
CA ALA A 166 12.90 0.17 -1.48
C ALA A 166 14.40 0.09 -1.22
N ASP A 167 14.87 -1.02 -0.65
CA ASP A 167 16.31 -1.21 -0.38
C ASP A 167 17.04 -1.65 -1.64
N LEU A 168 17.68 -0.69 -2.31
CA LEU A 168 18.65 -0.89 -3.39
C LEU A 168 20.05 -0.40 -3.00
N SER A 169 20.37 -0.31 -1.71
CA SER A 169 21.67 0.16 -1.19
C SER A 169 22.87 -0.66 -1.68
N MET A 170 22.64 -1.89 -2.15
CA MET A 170 23.66 -2.73 -2.76
C MET A 170 23.91 -2.44 -4.24
N VAL A 171 23.01 -1.72 -4.91
CA VAL A 171 23.13 -1.37 -6.34
C VAL A 171 23.88 -0.05 -6.46
N ASP A 172 24.92 -0.03 -7.29
CA ASP A 172 25.71 1.16 -7.62
C ASP A 172 24.98 1.99 -8.69
N ARG A 173 24.51 1.32 -9.72
CA ARG A 173 23.78 1.93 -10.84
C ARG A 173 23.06 0.91 -11.71
N ALA A 174 22.09 1.39 -12.46
CA ALA A 174 21.48 0.65 -13.57
C ALA A 174 21.82 1.32 -14.91
N VAL A 175 22.06 0.52 -15.93
CA VAL A 175 22.45 0.98 -17.30
C VAL A 175 21.60 0.29 -18.35
N ALA A 176 20.88 1.06 -19.16
CA ALA A 176 20.24 0.53 -20.36
C ALA A 176 21.31 0.28 -21.45
N VAL A 177 21.59 -0.97 -21.73
CA VAL A 177 22.57 -1.39 -22.73
C VAL A 177 21.96 -1.31 -24.15
N SER A 178 20.67 -1.59 -24.25
CA SER A 178 19.87 -1.45 -25.47
C SER A 178 18.43 -1.09 -25.07
N ASP A 179 17.52 -1.01 -26.02
CA ASP A 179 16.10 -0.78 -25.71
C ASP A 179 15.46 -1.93 -24.91
N THR A 180 16.05 -3.13 -24.97
CA THR A 180 15.52 -4.34 -24.32
C THR A 180 16.48 -4.99 -23.31
N VAL A 181 17.64 -4.41 -23.06
CA VAL A 181 18.63 -4.98 -22.13
C VAL A 181 19.06 -3.94 -21.11
N VAL A 182 18.91 -4.26 -19.84
CA VAL A 182 19.37 -3.44 -18.72
C VAL A 182 20.33 -4.23 -17.84
N GLU A 183 21.38 -3.57 -17.38
CA GLU A 183 22.34 -4.10 -16.41
C GLU A 183 22.21 -3.35 -15.08
N LEU A 184 22.13 -4.09 -13.97
CA LEU A 184 22.24 -3.58 -12.63
C LEU A 184 23.62 -3.94 -12.08
N HIS A 185 24.43 -2.93 -11.79
CA HIS A 185 25.78 -3.09 -11.23
C HIS A 185 25.73 -2.96 -9.73
N LEU A 186 26.26 -3.94 -9.01
CA LEU A 186 26.21 -4.03 -7.55
C LEU A 186 27.57 -3.70 -6.94
N ASN A 187 27.57 -3.06 -5.77
CA ASN A 187 28.76 -2.83 -4.96
C ASN A 187 29.24 -4.11 -4.24
N LYS A 188 28.36 -5.06 -4.02
CA LYS A 188 28.61 -6.36 -3.40
C LYS A 188 27.55 -7.37 -3.85
N PRO A 189 27.89 -8.68 -3.90
CA PRO A 189 26.91 -9.70 -4.24
C PRO A 189 25.72 -9.67 -3.27
N HIS A 190 24.50 -9.73 -3.82
CA HIS A 190 23.25 -9.67 -3.03
C HIS A 190 22.15 -10.51 -3.67
N ASN A 191 21.89 -11.69 -3.08
CA ASN A 191 20.91 -12.62 -3.63
C ASN A 191 19.45 -12.20 -3.35
N ALA A 192 19.21 -11.31 -2.37
CA ALA A 192 17.88 -10.85 -2.04
C ALA A 192 17.38 -9.74 -2.99
N LEU A 193 18.20 -9.24 -3.93
CA LEU A 193 17.83 -8.22 -4.91
C LEU A 193 16.53 -8.57 -5.66
N LEU A 194 16.34 -9.84 -5.99
CA LEU A 194 15.15 -10.28 -6.74
C LEU A 194 13.86 -10.03 -5.96
N TYR A 195 13.85 -10.12 -4.63
CA TYR A 195 12.65 -9.80 -3.84
C TYR A 195 12.28 -8.32 -3.94
N THR A 196 13.25 -7.42 -3.95
CA THR A 196 13.02 -5.99 -4.18
C THR A 196 12.46 -5.75 -5.59
N LEU A 197 13.07 -6.37 -6.61
CA LEU A 197 12.65 -6.22 -7.99
C LEU A 197 11.28 -6.84 -8.31
N ALA A 198 10.83 -7.82 -7.51
CA ALA A 198 9.53 -8.45 -7.67
C ALA A 198 8.35 -7.55 -7.27
N VAL A 199 8.61 -6.47 -6.56
CA VAL A 199 7.59 -5.53 -6.07
C VAL A 199 7.88 -4.08 -6.47
N LEU A 200 9.05 -3.78 -7.03
CA LEU A 200 9.39 -2.44 -7.51
C LEU A 200 8.74 -2.19 -8.88
N GLY A 201 7.71 -1.37 -8.88
CA GLY A 201 7.02 -0.97 -10.11
C GLY A 201 7.89 -0.06 -10.99
N ILE A 202 7.94 -0.37 -12.29
CA ILE A 202 8.68 0.44 -13.27
C ILE A 202 7.85 1.65 -13.68
N VAL A 203 8.44 2.84 -13.55
CA VAL A 203 7.80 4.10 -13.91
C VAL A 203 8.33 4.66 -15.24
N PRO A 204 7.51 5.41 -15.98
CA PRO A 204 7.93 6.02 -17.24
C PRO A 204 8.85 7.23 -16.99
N GLU A 205 10.07 7.23 -17.55
CA GLU A 205 10.98 8.37 -17.46
C GLU A 205 10.33 9.66 -18.01
N HIS A 206 9.61 9.55 -19.14
CA HIS A 206 9.01 10.71 -19.83
C HIS A 206 7.89 11.39 -19.06
N ALA A 207 7.23 10.71 -18.11
CA ALA A 207 6.06 11.22 -17.40
C ALA A 207 6.24 11.22 -15.87
N TYR A 208 7.41 10.88 -15.38
CA TYR A 208 7.69 10.89 -13.96
C TYR A 208 7.93 12.31 -13.43
N GLY A 209 7.31 12.66 -12.30
CA GLY A 209 7.46 13.98 -11.68
C GLY A 209 6.69 14.09 -10.36
N PRO A 210 6.66 15.29 -9.74
CA PRO A 210 6.11 15.50 -8.38
C PRO A 210 4.65 15.09 -8.18
N GLU A 211 3.85 15.06 -9.24
CA GLU A 211 2.43 14.67 -9.18
C GLU A 211 2.20 13.21 -9.59
N TYR A 212 3.28 12.45 -9.84
CA TYR A 212 3.18 11.06 -10.32
C TYR A 212 2.34 10.20 -9.38
N GLY A 213 2.53 10.29 -8.08
CA GLY A 213 1.77 9.50 -7.10
C GLY A 213 0.25 9.74 -7.12
N ARG A 214 -0.19 10.89 -7.66
CA ARG A 214 -1.62 11.22 -7.81
C ARG A 214 -2.18 10.86 -9.17
N ASN A 215 -1.34 10.91 -10.20
CA ASN A 215 -1.70 10.65 -11.59
C ASN A 215 -0.72 9.64 -12.20
N PRO A 216 -0.67 8.42 -11.67
CA PRO A 216 0.31 7.43 -12.10
C PRO A 216 0.02 6.96 -13.53
N ILE A 217 1.07 6.87 -14.31
CA ILE A 217 1.11 6.23 -15.63
C ILE A 217 1.92 4.94 -15.47
N GLY A 218 1.34 3.81 -15.82
CA GLY A 218 2.00 2.52 -15.67
C GLY A 218 1.66 1.55 -16.77
N SER A 219 2.34 0.43 -16.79
CA SER A 219 2.15 -0.67 -17.75
C SER A 219 1.41 -1.86 -17.14
N GLY A 220 0.97 -1.76 -15.88
CA GLY A 220 0.33 -2.84 -15.13
C GLY A 220 -1.09 -3.15 -15.55
N ARG A 221 -1.70 -4.07 -14.81
CA ARG A 221 -3.04 -4.64 -15.08
C ARG A 221 -4.16 -3.63 -15.01
N TYR A 222 -4.00 -2.57 -14.21
CA TYR A 222 -5.01 -1.56 -13.95
C TYR A 222 -4.46 -0.16 -14.12
N VAL A 223 -5.36 0.79 -14.34
CA VAL A 223 -5.10 2.23 -14.32
C VAL A 223 -5.94 2.88 -13.23
N LEU A 224 -5.41 3.93 -12.61
CA LEU A 224 -6.14 4.71 -11.63
C LEU A 224 -7.25 5.50 -12.34
N GLU A 225 -8.52 5.22 -11.98
CA GLU A 225 -9.68 5.97 -12.48
C GLU A 225 -9.95 7.17 -11.57
N ARG A 226 -9.97 6.95 -10.25
CA ARG A 226 -10.29 7.98 -9.27
C ARG A 226 -9.75 7.63 -7.88
N TRP A 227 -9.31 8.63 -7.17
CA TRP A 227 -8.94 8.55 -5.77
C TRP A 227 -9.62 9.62 -4.94
N ASP A 228 -10.58 9.22 -4.12
CA ASP A 228 -11.25 10.05 -3.13
C ASP A 228 -10.55 9.85 -1.79
N LYS A 229 -9.58 10.71 -1.47
CA LYS A 229 -8.69 10.54 -0.32
C LYS A 229 -9.46 10.36 0.99
N GLY A 230 -9.08 9.35 1.76
CA GLY A 230 -9.74 8.96 3.01
C GLY A 230 -11.06 8.20 2.82
N GLN A 231 -11.47 7.89 1.59
CA GLN A 231 -12.73 7.21 1.31
C GLN A 231 -12.56 5.98 0.43
N GLN A 232 -12.08 6.16 -0.80
CA GLN A 232 -11.97 5.06 -1.77
C GLN A 232 -10.96 5.34 -2.87
N VAL A 233 -10.50 4.27 -3.48
CA VAL A 233 -9.75 4.29 -4.73
C VAL A 233 -10.46 3.40 -5.74
N ILE A 234 -10.52 3.86 -6.98
CA ILE A 234 -11.14 3.13 -8.09
C ILE A 234 -10.12 2.91 -9.19
N PHE A 235 -9.99 1.67 -9.60
CA PHE A 235 -9.15 1.25 -10.71
C PHE A 235 -10.01 0.64 -11.81
N THR A 236 -9.58 0.85 -13.07
CA THR A 236 -10.14 0.18 -14.24
C THR A 236 -9.08 -0.67 -14.92
N ALA A 237 -9.48 -1.79 -15.53
CA ALA A 237 -8.57 -2.65 -16.25
C ALA A 237 -7.86 -1.87 -17.37
N ASN A 238 -6.54 -1.99 -17.44
CA ASN A 238 -5.73 -1.35 -18.46
C ASN A 238 -5.97 -2.04 -19.83
N PRO A 239 -6.56 -1.35 -20.82
CA PRO A 239 -6.82 -1.95 -22.13
C PRO A 239 -5.54 -2.26 -22.92
N LYS A 240 -4.41 -1.66 -22.50
CA LYS A 240 -3.08 -1.83 -23.14
C LYS A 240 -2.20 -2.83 -22.39
N TYR A 241 -2.72 -3.49 -21.35
CA TYR A 241 -1.93 -4.46 -20.61
C TYR A 241 -1.51 -5.64 -21.50
N TYR A 242 -0.21 -5.92 -21.53
CA TYR A 242 0.42 -6.93 -22.38
C TYR A 242 0.16 -8.39 -21.95
N GLY A 243 -0.25 -8.59 -20.69
CA GLY A 243 -0.50 -9.90 -20.14
C GLY A 243 -1.97 -10.33 -20.28
N ARG A 244 -2.35 -11.32 -19.48
CA ARG A 244 -3.73 -11.79 -19.44
C ARG A 244 -4.65 -10.69 -18.91
N LYS A 245 -5.69 -10.34 -19.68
CA LYS A 245 -6.70 -9.35 -19.27
C LYS A 245 -7.30 -9.74 -17.90
N PRO A 246 -7.37 -8.79 -16.95
CA PRO A 246 -8.03 -9.03 -15.66
C PRO A 246 -9.48 -9.48 -15.81
N SER A 247 -9.93 -10.39 -14.94
CA SER A 247 -11.32 -10.85 -14.93
C SER A 247 -12.26 -9.75 -14.42
N MET A 248 -11.79 -8.92 -13.48
CA MET A 248 -12.52 -7.76 -12.98
C MET A 248 -12.11 -6.53 -13.79
N GLU A 249 -13.08 -5.90 -14.46
CA GLU A 249 -12.85 -4.70 -15.25
C GLU A 249 -12.72 -3.45 -14.35
N ARG A 250 -13.28 -3.52 -13.14
CA ARG A 250 -13.26 -2.41 -12.17
C ARG A 250 -13.00 -2.94 -10.77
N VAL A 251 -12.07 -2.32 -10.07
CA VAL A 251 -11.76 -2.60 -8.67
C VAL A 251 -12.00 -1.34 -7.86
N VAL A 252 -12.85 -1.44 -6.84
CA VAL A 252 -13.16 -0.37 -5.90
C VAL A 252 -12.60 -0.76 -4.54
N VAL A 253 -11.63 -0.02 -4.03
CA VAL A 253 -11.11 -0.19 -2.67
C VAL A 253 -11.74 0.88 -1.79
N VAL A 254 -12.46 0.47 -0.76
CA VAL A 254 -13.11 1.37 0.21
C VAL A 254 -12.33 1.30 1.52
N PHE A 255 -11.97 2.45 2.06
CA PHE A 255 -11.22 2.53 3.32
C PHE A 255 -12.19 2.65 4.49
N MET A 256 -12.20 1.66 5.37
CA MET A 256 -13.05 1.63 6.56
C MET A 256 -12.42 0.78 7.67
N ASP A 257 -12.78 1.09 8.91
CA ASP A 257 -12.35 0.30 10.07
C ASP A 257 -12.90 -1.13 9.99
N GLU A 258 -12.20 -2.07 10.61
CA GLU A 258 -12.51 -3.51 10.52
C GLU A 258 -13.96 -3.82 10.94
N ASP A 259 -14.46 -3.23 12.02
CA ASP A 259 -15.85 -3.45 12.47
C ASP A 259 -16.87 -3.01 11.41
N ALA A 260 -16.61 -1.89 10.72
CA ALA A 260 -17.44 -1.40 9.63
C ALA A 260 -17.34 -2.33 8.40
N ALA A 261 -16.14 -2.82 8.08
CA ALA A 261 -15.92 -3.76 6.99
C ALA A 261 -16.67 -5.08 7.23
N LEU A 262 -16.62 -5.64 8.43
CA LEU A 262 -17.34 -6.85 8.79
C LEU A 262 -18.87 -6.64 8.79
N ALA A 263 -19.35 -5.46 9.19
CA ALA A 263 -20.76 -5.10 9.06
C ALA A 263 -21.21 -4.97 7.59
N ALA A 264 -20.34 -4.44 6.71
CA ALA A 264 -20.58 -4.36 5.27
C ALA A 264 -20.60 -5.76 4.62
N VAL A 265 -19.73 -6.69 5.06
CA VAL A 265 -19.77 -8.12 4.68
C VAL A 265 -21.13 -8.71 5.03
N GLN A 266 -21.62 -8.53 6.24
CA GLN A 266 -22.94 -9.07 6.67
C GLN A 266 -24.11 -8.57 5.82
N LYS A 267 -24.00 -7.36 5.27
CA LYS A 267 -25.02 -6.75 4.41
C LYS A 267 -24.83 -7.09 2.93
N GLY A 268 -23.71 -7.74 2.56
CA GLY A 268 -23.35 -7.98 1.15
C GLY A 268 -22.99 -6.71 0.38
N GLU A 269 -22.49 -5.67 1.07
CA GLU A 269 -22.10 -4.39 0.49
C GLU A 269 -20.65 -4.40 -0.07
N VAL A 270 -19.82 -5.37 0.33
CA VAL A 270 -18.46 -5.60 -0.17
C VAL A 270 -18.27 -7.05 -0.58
N ASP A 271 -17.40 -7.30 -1.54
CA ASP A 271 -17.09 -8.64 -2.03
C ASP A 271 -15.92 -9.27 -1.27
N ILE A 272 -14.96 -8.45 -0.86
CA ILE A 272 -13.77 -8.85 -0.10
C ILE A 272 -13.59 -7.88 1.06
N ALA A 273 -13.28 -8.41 2.24
CA ALA A 273 -12.86 -7.59 3.37
C ALA A 273 -11.56 -8.16 3.95
N TYR A 274 -10.59 -7.26 4.16
CA TYR A 274 -9.39 -7.61 4.92
C TYR A 274 -9.75 -7.67 6.40
N THR A 275 -9.35 -8.74 7.09
CA THR A 275 -9.61 -8.93 8.52
C THR A 275 -8.37 -9.47 9.22
N TYR A 276 -8.23 -9.16 10.51
CA TYR A 276 -7.17 -9.71 11.34
C TYR A 276 -7.54 -11.10 11.86
N ALA A 277 -6.53 -11.86 12.25
CA ALA A 277 -6.69 -13.24 12.74
C ALA A 277 -7.68 -13.38 13.92
N THR A 278 -7.81 -12.34 14.75
CA THR A 278 -8.77 -12.31 15.87
C THR A 278 -10.22 -12.42 15.42
N HIS A 279 -10.56 -11.91 14.24
CA HIS A 279 -11.91 -11.98 13.67
C HIS A 279 -12.05 -13.06 12.57
N ALA A 280 -10.94 -13.63 12.10
CA ALA A 280 -10.93 -14.65 11.06
C ALA A 280 -11.68 -15.95 11.44
N ARG A 281 -11.95 -16.16 12.73
CA ARG A 281 -12.74 -17.29 13.24
C ARG A 281 -14.25 -17.10 13.11
N GLN A 282 -14.72 -15.90 12.74
CA GLN A 282 -16.14 -15.63 12.51
C GLN A 282 -16.52 -16.12 11.11
N ALA A 283 -17.59 -16.91 11.04
CA ALA A 283 -18.16 -17.31 9.77
C ALA A 283 -19.24 -16.31 9.34
N PHE A 284 -19.21 -15.90 8.08
CA PHE A 284 -20.21 -15.04 7.47
C PHE A 284 -20.91 -15.78 6.35
N GLU A 285 -22.24 -15.74 6.34
CA GLU A 285 -23.05 -16.42 5.31
C GLU A 285 -22.70 -15.85 3.92
N GLY A 286 -22.37 -16.74 2.99
CA GLY A 286 -22.02 -16.38 1.60
C GLY A 286 -20.57 -15.94 1.40
N TYR A 287 -19.73 -15.94 2.45
CA TYR A 287 -18.31 -15.61 2.37
C TYR A 287 -17.44 -16.79 2.83
N GLU A 288 -16.26 -16.85 2.27
CA GLU A 288 -15.22 -17.82 2.61
C GLU A 288 -13.98 -17.08 3.16
N LEU A 289 -13.35 -17.64 4.18
CA LEU A 289 -12.08 -17.15 4.66
C LEU A 289 -10.96 -17.61 3.73
N ALA A 290 -10.31 -16.68 3.06
CA ALA A 290 -9.13 -16.93 2.25
C ALA A 290 -7.87 -16.59 3.06
N ALA A 291 -6.99 -17.56 3.24
CA ALA A 291 -5.68 -17.39 3.85
C ALA A 291 -4.58 -17.53 2.79
N TYR A 292 -3.72 -16.53 2.69
CA TYR A 292 -2.63 -16.51 1.73
C TYR A 292 -1.29 -16.65 2.42
N LYS A 293 -0.34 -17.33 1.77
CA LYS A 293 1.05 -17.36 2.21
C LYS A 293 1.68 -16.00 1.98
N THR A 294 2.42 -15.52 2.97
CA THR A 294 3.21 -14.28 2.88
C THR A 294 4.66 -14.55 3.28
N VAL A 295 5.55 -13.62 2.96
CA VAL A 295 6.93 -13.61 3.45
C VAL A 295 7.07 -12.87 4.77
N ASP A 296 5.97 -12.34 5.30
CA ASP A 296 5.96 -11.60 6.55
C ASP A 296 6.32 -12.49 7.73
N SER A 297 7.04 -11.90 8.67
CA SER A 297 7.33 -12.52 9.96
C SER A 297 6.83 -11.63 11.08
N ARG A 298 6.20 -12.23 12.07
CA ARG A 298 5.76 -11.52 13.27
C ARG A 298 6.64 -11.91 14.45
N GLY A 299 6.99 -10.91 15.25
CA GLY A 299 7.89 -11.15 16.36
C GLY A 299 8.03 -9.95 17.29
N VAL A 300 8.83 -10.14 18.33
CA VAL A 300 9.19 -9.08 19.28
C VAL A 300 10.65 -8.71 19.04
N SER A 301 10.87 -7.46 18.64
CA SER A 301 12.21 -6.89 18.56
C SER A 301 12.71 -6.52 19.96
N LEU A 302 13.90 -6.99 20.31
CA LEU A 302 14.54 -6.67 21.58
C LEU A 302 15.81 -5.85 21.32
N PRO A 303 15.97 -4.64 21.93
CA PRO A 303 17.20 -3.89 21.84
C PRO A 303 18.39 -4.74 22.24
N SER A 304 19.44 -4.73 21.42
CA SER A 304 20.66 -5.55 21.63
C SER A 304 21.87 -4.72 22.12
N VAL A 305 21.71 -3.41 22.27
CA VAL A 305 22.74 -2.50 22.76
C VAL A 305 22.34 -1.90 24.12
N PRO A 306 23.32 -1.54 24.99
CA PRO A 306 23.04 -0.88 26.26
C PRO A 306 22.30 0.46 26.09
N ALA A 307 21.55 0.85 27.11
CA ALA A 307 20.84 2.12 27.14
C ALA A 307 21.84 3.30 27.00
N GLY A 308 21.50 4.23 26.10
CA GLY A 308 22.31 5.45 25.86
C GLY A 308 23.65 5.23 25.15
N GLY A 309 23.97 3.98 24.75
CA GLY A 309 25.21 3.66 24.03
C GLY A 309 25.23 4.13 22.57
N THR A 310 24.07 4.33 21.97
CA THR A 310 23.90 4.80 20.60
C THR A 310 22.74 5.78 20.54
N LYS A 311 22.84 6.76 19.67
CA LYS A 311 21.72 7.66 19.36
C LYS A 311 21.33 7.49 17.91
N LEU A 312 20.06 7.23 17.68
CA LEU A 312 19.47 7.37 16.35
C LEU A 312 19.08 8.83 16.17
N VAL A 313 19.57 9.44 15.09
CA VAL A 313 19.23 10.82 14.72
C VAL A 313 18.39 10.75 13.45
N GLU A 314 17.18 11.27 13.54
CA GLU A 314 16.26 11.38 12.40
C GLU A 314 15.84 12.85 12.32
N GLY A 315 16.35 13.54 11.29
CA GLY A 315 16.23 14.99 11.19
C GLY A 315 16.86 15.69 12.40
N ASP A 316 16.09 16.56 13.07
CA ASP A 316 16.51 17.28 14.28
C ASP A 316 16.26 16.52 15.59
N MET A 317 15.67 15.31 15.51
CA MET A 317 15.34 14.50 16.68
C MET A 317 16.41 13.45 16.95
N ALA A 318 16.83 13.34 18.22
CA ALA A 318 17.74 12.32 18.67
C ALA A 318 17.04 11.39 19.67
N PHE A 319 17.00 10.11 19.33
CA PHE A 319 16.41 9.07 20.16
C PHE A 319 17.51 8.31 20.91
N ASN A 320 17.32 8.10 22.21
CA ASN A 320 18.17 7.17 22.95
C ASN A 320 17.79 5.75 22.53
N THR A 321 18.75 5.00 22.04
CA THR A 321 18.57 3.59 21.69
C THR A 321 19.10 2.70 22.81
N GLY A 322 18.63 1.46 22.80
CA GLY A 322 19.14 0.44 23.68
C GLY A 322 18.35 0.27 24.98
N ASN A 323 18.66 -0.83 25.68
CA ASN A 323 18.03 -1.23 26.93
C ASN A 323 19.02 -2.11 27.71
N ASP A 324 19.34 -1.73 28.94
CA ASP A 324 20.36 -2.44 29.74
C ASP A 324 19.97 -3.87 30.11
N VAL A 325 18.67 -4.17 30.17
CA VAL A 325 18.18 -5.53 30.45
C VAL A 325 18.34 -6.42 29.22
N THR A 326 17.85 -5.97 28.06
CA THR A 326 17.85 -6.78 26.85
C THR A 326 19.17 -6.68 26.06
N ALA A 327 20.07 -5.78 26.42
CA ALA A 327 21.45 -5.75 25.91
C ALA A 327 22.20 -7.04 26.30
N ASP A 328 21.87 -7.63 27.44
CA ASP A 328 22.42 -8.93 27.83
C ASP A 328 21.84 -10.05 26.94
N VAL A 329 22.75 -10.75 26.26
CA VAL A 329 22.38 -11.89 25.39
C VAL A 329 21.71 -13.03 26.15
N ALA A 330 22.07 -13.22 27.45
CA ALA A 330 21.46 -14.28 28.25
C ALA A 330 19.98 -13.99 28.52
N VAL A 331 19.63 -12.73 28.77
CA VAL A 331 18.24 -12.28 28.92
C VAL A 331 17.45 -12.49 27.63
N ARG A 332 17.99 -12.08 26.47
CA ARG A 332 17.30 -12.32 25.18
C ARG A 332 17.10 -13.81 24.90
N ARG A 333 18.10 -14.66 25.22
CA ARG A 333 17.98 -16.11 25.11
C ARG A 333 16.93 -16.67 26.05
N ALA A 334 16.88 -16.20 27.29
CA ALA A 334 15.87 -16.63 28.26
C ALA A 334 14.44 -16.28 27.78
N ILE A 335 14.23 -15.07 27.27
CA ILE A 335 12.95 -14.64 26.68
C ILE A 335 12.60 -15.55 25.50
N ASN A 336 13.55 -15.80 24.60
CA ASN A 336 13.33 -16.64 23.43
C ASN A 336 13.00 -18.11 23.79
N CYS A 337 13.57 -18.64 24.86
CA CYS A 337 13.28 -19.99 25.34
C CYS A 337 11.99 -20.08 26.16
N GLY A 338 11.61 -18.98 26.85
CA GLY A 338 10.42 -18.93 27.68
C GLY A 338 9.14 -18.57 26.92
N LEU A 339 9.26 -18.08 25.68
CA LEU A 339 8.09 -17.73 24.87
C LEU A 339 7.51 -18.99 24.22
N ASP A 340 6.27 -19.31 24.60
CA ASP A 340 5.48 -20.34 23.91
C ASP A 340 4.92 -19.74 22.60
N ARG A 341 5.65 -20.00 21.48
CA ARG A 341 5.27 -19.48 20.19
C ARG A 341 4.03 -20.13 19.61
N ASP A 342 3.85 -21.43 19.91
CA ASP A 342 2.68 -22.16 19.43
C ASP A 342 1.41 -21.61 20.07
N ALA A 343 1.44 -21.32 21.39
CA ALA A 343 0.35 -20.67 22.07
C ALA A 343 0.08 -19.25 21.53
N VAL A 344 1.11 -18.48 21.19
CA VAL A 344 0.93 -17.15 20.55
C VAL A 344 0.26 -17.29 19.19
N ILE A 345 0.70 -18.22 18.36
CA ILE A 345 0.12 -18.45 17.03
C ILE A 345 -1.34 -18.91 17.17
N GLU A 346 -1.63 -19.82 18.09
CA GLU A 346 -2.97 -20.38 18.24
C GLU A 346 -3.99 -19.39 18.80
N HIS A 347 -3.56 -18.48 19.69
CA HIS A 347 -4.48 -17.65 20.46
C HIS A 347 -4.45 -16.16 20.10
N VAL A 348 -3.41 -15.69 19.41
CA VAL A 348 -3.20 -14.26 19.10
C VAL A 348 -3.14 -13.99 17.61
N LEU A 349 -2.54 -14.90 16.84
CA LEU A 349 -2.39 -14.81 15.38
C LEU A 349 -3.29 -15.79 14.66
#